data_9ca94f082401a83d4c1a81e6a9bed527
#
_entry.id   9ca94f082401a83d4c1a81e6a9bed527
#
_cell.length_a   1.000
_cell.length_b   1.000
_cell.length_c   1.000
_cell.angle_alpha   90.00
_cell.angle_beta   90.00
_cell.angle_gamma   90.00
#
_symmetry.space_group_name_H-M   'P 1'
#
loop_
_entity.id
_entity.type
_entity.pdbx_description
1 polymer ?
#
loop_
_entity_poly.entity_id
_entity_poly.type
_entity_poly.pdbx_seq_one_letter_code
_entity_poly.pdbx_strand_id
1 'polypeptide(L)'
;DSVKNKVHLVVCIKQTPATANIQIDPKTGTLKREGMAAAINPFDEYAIEEAVRIKEKLPGSTISVVTMGPPQAEEALRDAIARGCDDAFHVTDRAFAGADTWATSYTLQMAIRKIGKEKKPFDVIFCGKQTNDGESGQVAGALAAWLEWPSVAFIKKIPEIDAQKIKVERSMEDG
;
A
#
# COMPACT_ATOMS: atom_id res chain seq x y z
N ASP A 1 17.16 -20.23 17.16
CA ASP A 1 17.08 -18.78 17.42
C ASP A 1 16.75 -17.91 16.20
N SER A 2 16.83 -18.43 14.95
CA SER A 2 16.50 -17.68 13.73
C SER A 2 15.00 -17.42 13.48
N VAL A 3 14.12 -18.04 14.23
CA VAL A 3 12.65 -17.94 14.04
C VAL A 3 12.07 -16.63 14.61
N LYS A 4 12.80 -15.94 15.49
CA LYS A 4 12.32 -14.73 16.19
C LYS A 4 12.51 -13.41 15.44
N ASN A 5 13.27 -13.38 14.35
CA ASN A 5 13.61 -12.14 13.65
C ASN A 5 12.96 -11.99 12.26
N LYS A 6 12.01 -12.82 11.90
CA LYS A 6 11.27 -12.66 10.64
C LYS A 6 9.95 -11.93 10.87
N VAL A 7 9.58 -11.09 9.94
CA VAL A 7 8.34 -10.32 9.95
C VAL A 7 7.50 -10.59 8.71
N HIS A 8 6.20 -10.50 8.87
CA HIS A 8 5.25 -10.54 7.76
C HIS A 8 4.74 -9.13 7.49
N LEU A 9 5.11 -8.58 6.36
CA LEU A 9 4.80 -7.21 5.94
C LEU A 9 3.60 -7.19 4.99
N VAL A 10 2.76 -6.17 5.11
CA VAL A 10 1.75 -5.83 4.10
C VAL A 10 2.11 -4.50 3.49
N VAL A 11 1.98 -4.39 2.17
CA VAL A 11 2.06 -3.12 1.47
C VAL A 11 0.73 -2.87 0.76
N CYS A 12 0.05 -1.78 1.12
CA CYS A 12 -1.11 -1.32 0.40
C CYS A 12 -0.66 -0.44 -0.76
N ILE A 13 -1.08 -0.79 -1.97
CA ILE A 13 -0.74 -0.03 -3.19
C ILE A 13 -1.99 0.40 -3.94
N LYS A 14 -1.85 1.43 -4.76
CA LYS A 14 -2.87 1.88 -5.69
C LYS A 14 -2.29 1.99 -7.09
N GLN A 15 -3.06 1.57 -8.08
CA GLN A 15 -2.78 1.90 -9.47
C GLN A 15 -3.25 3.32 -9.76
N THR A 16 -2.37 4.13 -10.31
CA THR A 16 -2.64 5.52 -10.70
C THR A 16 -2.17 5.77 -12.12
N PRO A 17 -2.66 6.85 -12.79
CA PRO A 17 -2.11 7.24 -14.08
C PRO A 17 -0.59 7.49 -14.00
N ALA A 18 0.17 6.93 -14.93
CA ALA A 18 1.63 7.05 -14.96
C ALA A 18 2.13 8.45 -15.28
N THR A 19 1.27 9.32 -15.82
CA THR A 19 1.63 10.70 -16.20
C THR A 19 0.69 11.71 -15.58
N ALA A 20 1.25 12.84 -15.14
CA ALA A 20 0.49 14.00 -14.67
C ALA A 20 -0.29 14.73 -15.78
N ASN A 21 -0.10 14.35 -17.05
CA ASN A 21 -0.83 14.91 -18.19
C ASN A 21 -2.23 14.29 -18.29
N ILE A 22 -3.11 14.81 -17.46
CA ILE A 22 -4.53 14.51 -17.46
C ILE A 22 -5.16 15.12 -18.71
N GLN A 23 -5.56 14.31 -19.67
CA GLN A 23 -6.39 14.77 -20.79
C GLN A 23 -7.86 14.78 -20.36
N ILE A 24 -8.46 15.95 -20.39
CA ILE A 24 -9.89 16.13 -20.18
C ILE A 24 -10.59 15.94 -21.54
N ASP A 25 -11.62 15.12 -21.61
CA ASP A 25 -12.48 15.03 -22.77
C ASP A 25 -13.26 16.36 -22.90
N PRO A 26 -13.03 17.15 -23.98
CA PRO A 26 -13.67 18.45 -24.14
C PRO A 26 -15.18 18.38 -24.31
N LYS A 27 -15.73 17.18 -24.61
CA LYS A 27 -17.17 16.99 -24.81
C LYS A 27 -17.90 16.62 -23.53
N THR A 28 -17.26 15.88 -22.64
CA THR A 28 -17.90 15.36 -21.42
C THR A 28 -17.38 16.03 -20.14
N GLY A 29 -16.29 16.79 -20.22
CA GLY A 29 -15.63 17.36 -19.05
C GLY A 29 -15.01 16.32 -18.10
N THR A 30 -14.99 15.04 -18.51
CA THR A 30 -14.45 13.95 -17.70
C THR A 30 -13.03 13.59 -18.13
N LEU A 31 -12.29 13.01 -17.21
CA LEU A 31 -10.94 12.48 -17.45
C LEU A 31 -10.98 11.36 -18.50
N LYS A 32 -10.25 11.54 -19.61
CA LYS A 32 -9.94 10.46 -20.54
C LYS A 32 -8.97 9.48 -19.88
N ARG A 33 -9.48 8.38 -19.35
CA ARG A 33 -8.67 7.30 -18.77
C ARG A 33 -8.24 6.26 -19.80
N GLU A 34 -8.87 6.23 -20.97
CA GLU A 34 -8.51 5.31 -22.06
C GLU A 34 -7.18 5.69 -22.69
N GLY A 35 -6.25 4.72 -22.75
CA GLY A 35 -4.92 4.89 -23.37
C GLY A 35 -3.85 5.53 -22.47
N MET A 36 -4.14 5.84 -21.22
CA MET A 36 -3.11 6.26 -20.27
C MET A 36 -2.42 5.03 -19.69
N ALA A 37 -1.09 4.98 -19.81
CA ALA A 37 -0.31 3.99 -19.07
C ALA A 37 -0.61 4.13 -17.58
N ALA A 38 -0.89 3.04 -16.93
CA ALA A 38 -1.14 2.99 -15.50
C ALA A 38 0.10 2.38 -14.81
N ALA A 39 0.40 2.85 -13.62
CA ALA A 39 1.55 2.40 -12.84
C ALA A 39 1.18 2.31 -11.36
N ILE A 40 2.06 1.74 -10.58
CA ILE A 40 1.98 1.85 -9.12
C ILE A 40 2.10 3.34 -8.76
N ASN A 41 1.26 3.80 -7.82
CA ASN A 41 1.38 5.14 -7.26
C ASN A 41 2.83 5.39 -6.78
N PRO A 42 3.49 6.49 -7.19
CA PRO A 42 4.89 6.74 -6.84
C PRO A 42 5.19 6.72 -5.34
N PHE A 43 4.24 7.15 -4.50
CA PHE A 43 4.41 7.10 -3.04
C PHE A 43 4.35 5.66 -2.49
N ASP A 44 3.65 4.75 -3.17
CA ASP A 44 3.59 3.34 -2.77
C ASP A 44 4.84 2.58 -3.21
N GLU A 45 5.55 3.04 -4.24
CA GLU A 45 6.84 2.48 -4.64
C GLU A 45 7.88 2.57 -3.52
N TYR A 46 7.89 3.68 -2.75
CA TYR A 46 8.76 3.81 -1.57
C TYR A 46 8.40 2.79 -0.48
N ALA A 47 7.11 2.51 -0.31
CA ALA A 47 6.65 1.52 0.65
C ALA A 47 7.08 0.09 0.25
N ILE A 48 6.99 -0.24 -1.04
CA ILE A 48 7.49 -1.53 -1.58
C ILE A 48 9.00 -1.63 -1.38
N GLU A 49 9.75 -0.61 -1.76
CA GLU A 49 11.21 -0.59 -1.65
C GLU A 49 11.67 -0.80 -0.20
N GLU A 50 11.05 -0.12 0.76
CA GLU A 50 11.40 -0.29 2.15
C GLU A 50 11.03 -1.68 2.69
N ALA A 51 9.89 -2.23 2.27
CA ALA A 51 9.51 -3.60 2.61
C ALA A 51 10.52 -4.63 2.07
N VAL A 52 10.98 -4.46 0.83
CA VAL A 52 12.00 -5.33 0.21
C VAL A 52 13.32 -5.23 0.98
N ARG A 53 13.76 -4.02 1.32
CA ARG A 53 14.98 -3.81 2.13
C ARG A 53 14.91 -4.50 3.50
N ILE A 54 13.74 -4.46 4.14
CA ILE A 54 13.52 -5.15 5.41
C ILE A 54 13.60 -6.66 5.21
N LYS A 55 12.94 -7.19 4.18
CA LYS A 55 12.96 -8.60 3.84
C LYS A 55 14.40 -9.12 3.59
N GLU A 56 15.23 -8.33 2.89
CA GLU A 56 16.63 -8.66 2.64
C GLU A 56 17.45 -8.70 3.94
N LYS A 57 17.19 -7.77 4.88
CA LYS A 57 17.86 -7.71 6.18
C LYS A 57 17.41 -8.79 7.15
N LEU A 58 16.17 -9.24 7.05
CA LEU A 58 15.55 -10.22 7.95
C LEU A 58 15.14 -11.49 7.17
N PRO A 59 16.07 -12.43 6.94
CA PRO A 59 15.81 -13.64 6.16
C PRO A 59 14.61 -14.44 6.69
N GLY A 60 13.74 -14.87 5.78
CA GLY A 60 12.50 -15.57 6.09
C GLY A 60 11.30 -14.64 6.32
N SER A 61 11.49 -13.31 6.24
CA SER A 61 10.38 -12.35 6.18
C SER A 61 9.66 -12.44 4.83
N THR A 62 8.38 -12.08 4.82
CA THR A 62 7.51 -12.14 3.64
C THR A 62 6.76 -10.84 3.45
N ILE A 63 6.43 -10.52 2.21
CA ILE A 63 5.71 -9.31 1.80
C ILE A 63 4.45 -9.71 1.06
N SER A 64 3.30 -9.31 1.57
CA SER A 64 2.03 -9.39 0.87
C SER A 64 1.62 -8.01 0.37
N VAL A 65 1.34 -7.87 -0.91
CA VAL A 65 0.84 -6.62 -1.48
C VAL A 65 -0.65 -6.69 -1.68
N VAL A 66 -1.36 -5.63 -1.33
CA VAL A 66 -2.83 -5.54 -1.42
C VAL A 66 -3.21 -4.29 -2.21
N THR A 67 -4.12 -4.42 -3.15
CA THR A 67 -4.74 -3.27 -3.83
C THR A 67 -6.25 -3.42 -3.87
N MET A 68 -6.96 -2.31 -3.72
CA MET A 68 -8.38 -2.19 -4.01
C MET A 68 -8.54 -1.36 -5.29
N GLY A 69 -9.12 -1.97 -6.32
CA GLY A 69 -9.25 -1.27 -7.59
C GLY A 69 -9.96 -2.09 -8.67
N PRO A 70 -10.17 -1.49 -9.85
CA PRO A 70 -10.77 -2.17 -10.99
C PRO A 70 -9.89 -3.31 -11.50
N PRO A 71 -10.39 -4.19 -12.39
CA PRO A 71 -9.60 -5.32 -12.91
C PRO A 71 -8.21 -4.97 -13.42
N GLN A 72 -8.02 -3.79 -14.01
CA GLN A 72 -6.74 -3.32 -14.53
C GLN A 72 -5.67 -3.13 -13.44
N ALA A 73 -6.06 -2.96 -12.18
CA ALA A 73 -5.12 -2.81 -11.07
C ALA A 73 -4.29 -4.10 -10.82
N GLU A 74 -4.64 -5.21 -11.46
CA GLU A 74 -3.82 -6.43 -11.46
C GLU A 74 -2.41 -6.18 -12.02
N GLU A 75 -2.23 -5.27 -12.97
CA GLU A 75 -0.92 -4.91 -13.52
C GLU A 75 0.03 -4.36 -12.46
N ALA A 76 -0.50 -3.50 -11.57
CA ALA A 76 0.29 -2.97 -10.45
C ALA A 76 0.71 -4.06 -9.46
N LEU A 77 -0.14 -5.07 -9.24
CA LEU A 77 0.21 -6.23 -8.41
C LEU A 77 1.30 -7.08 -9.05
N ARG A 78 1.25 -7.30 -10.36
CA ARG A 78 2.28 -8.03 -11.10
C ARG A 78 3.63 -7.31 -11.03
N ASP A 79 3.64 -5.98 -11.16
CA ASP A 79 4.84 -5.17 -11.00
C ASP A 79 5.40 -5.27 -9.56
N ALA A 80 4.54 -5.20 -8.54
CA ALA A 80 4.98 -5.37 -7.15
C ALA A 80 5.60 -6.75 -6.88
N ILE A 81 5.05 -7.83 -7.46
CA ILE A 81 5.67 -9.17 -7.40
C ILE A 81 7.04 -9.18 -8.08
N ALA A 82 7.16 -8.57 -9.26
CA ALA A 82 8.44 -8.48 -9.97
C ALA A 82 9.50 -7.70 -9.18
N ARG A 83 9.08 -6.77 -8.32
CA ARG A 83 9.96 -6.00 -7.41
C ARG A 83 10.35 -6.74 -6.13
N GLY A 84 9.82 -7.93 -5.87
CA GLY A 84 10.22 -8.77 -4.74
C GLY A 84 9.14 -9.06 -3.68
N CYS A 85 7.89 -8.64 -3.89
CA CYS A 85 6.77 -9.08 -3.06
C CYS A 85 6.48 -10.58 -3.29
N ASP A 86 6.01 -11.27 -2.25
CA ASP A 86 5.82 -12.74 -2.29
C ASP A 86 4.38 -13.12 -2.67
N ASP A 87 3.40 -12.36 -2.20
CA ASP A 87 1.98 -12.59 -2.42
C ASP A 87 1.29 -11.31 -2.88
N ALA A 88 0.27 -11.44 -3.74
CA ALA A 88 -0.54 -10.34 -4.21
C ALA A 88 -2.02 -10.62 -4.04
N PHE A 89 -2.76 -9.63 -3.54
CA PHE A 89 -4.19 -9.71 -3.28
C PHE A 89 -4.93 -8.56 -3.94
N HIS A 90 -5.87 -8.91 -4.81
CA HIS A 90 -6.70 -7.95 -5.53
C HIS A 90 -8.10 -7.92 -4.93
N VAL A 91 -8.47 -6.78 -4.38
CA VAL A 91 -9.81 -6.50 -3.87
C VAL A 91 -10.58 -5.74 -4.95
N THR A 92 -11.43 -6.43 -5.69
CA THR A 92 -12.12 -5.85 -6.85
C THR A 92 -13.60 -6.22 -6.85
N ASP A 93 -14.45 -5.21 -7.00
CA ASP A 93 -15.88 -5.31 -7.24
C ASP A 93 -16.38 -4.00 -7.84
N ARG A 94 -17.45 -4.06 -8.64
CA ARG A 94 -18.11 -2.86 -9.18
C ARG A 94 -18.68 -1.95 -8.07
N ALA A 95 -19.08 -2.53 -6.96
CA ALA A 95 -19.59 -1.80 -5.80
C ALA A 95 -18.55 -0.87 -5.17
N PHE A 96 -17.27 -1.06 -5.44
CA PHE A 96 -16.19 -0.21 -4.91
C PHE A 96 -15.95 1.05 -5.75
N ALA A 97 -16.61 1.17 -6.91
CA ALA A 97 -16.46 2.34 -7.76
C ALA A 97 -16.95 3.61 -7.04
N GLY A 98 -16.10 4.63 -6.97
CA GLY A 98 -16.41 5.89 -6.27
C GLY A 98 -16.31 5.82 -4.75
N ALA A 99 -15.74 4.77 -4.18
CA ALA A 99 -15.46 4.69 -2.75
C ALA A 99 -14.57 5.85 -2.30
N ASP A 100 -14.96 6.51 -1.22
CA ASP A 100 -14.16 7.52 -0.54
C ASP A 100 -13.05 6.87 0.31
N THR A 101 -12.26 7.68 1.01
CA THR A 101 -11.18 7.19 1.88
C THR A 101 -11.69 6.33 3.04
N TRP A 102 -12.89 6.61 3.55
CA TRP A 102 -13.50 5.83 4.62
C TRP A 102 -13.89 4.43 4.15
N ALA A 103 -14.64 4.33 3.06
CA ALA A 103 -15.05 3.06 2.47
C ALA A 103 -13.85 2.24 1.99
N THR A 104 -12.83 2.90 1.39
CA THR A 104 -11.59 2.27 0.94
C THR A 104 -10.83 1.65 2.12
N SER A 105 -10.63 2.41 3.20
CA SER A 105 -9.91 1.91 4.38
C SER A 105 -10.65 0.79 5.09
N TYR A 106 -11.99 0.87 5.15
CA TYR A 106 -12.83 -0.20 5.69
C TYR A 106 -12.70 -1.49 4.88
N THR A 107 -12.75 -1.38 3.56
CA THR A 107 -12.62 -2.54 2.66
C THR A 107 -11.24 -3.17 2.78
N LEU A 108 -10.19 -2.36 2.80
CA LEU A 108 -8.81 -2.84 2.97
C LEU A 108 -8.61 -3.57 4.30
N GLN A 109 -9.14 -3.02 5.42
CA GLN A 109 -9.02 -3.70 6.71
C GLN A 109 -9.72 -5.07 6.72
N MET A 110 -10.88 -5.19 6.08
CA MET A 110 -11.58 -6.47 5.96
C MET A 110 -10.76 -7.50 5.16
N ALA A 111 -10.17 -7.05 4.04
CA ALA A 111 -9.29 -7.89 3.24
C ALA A 111 -8.05 -8.33 4.03
N ILE A 112 -7.37 -7.41 4.69
CA ILE A 112 -6.17 -7.67 5.50
C ILE A 112 -6.49 -8.64 6.65
N ARG A 113 -7.59 -8.44 7.37
CA ARG A 113 -8.02 -9.39 8.42
C ARG A 113 -8.30 -10.79 7.86
N LYS A 114 -8.93 -10.88 6.70
CA LYS A 114 -9.21 -12.17 6.04
C LYS A 114 -7.91 -12.86 5.64
N ILE A 115 -7.01 -12.18 4.98
CA ILE A 115 -5.71 -12.71 4.55
C ILE A 115 -4.89 -13.17 5.77
N GLY A 116 -4.88 -12.37 6.84
CA GLY A 116 -4.18 -12.70 8.08
C GLY A 116 -4.71 -13.96 8.77
N LYS A 117 -6.02 -14.23 8.65
CA LYS A 117 -6.62 -15.48 9.16
C LYS A 117 -6.31 -16.69 8.29
N GLU A 118 -6.33 -16.52 6.96
CA GLU A 118 -6.14 -17.62 6.01
C GLU A 118 -4.68 -18.01 5.81
N LYS A 119 -3.77 -17.07 5.95
CA LYS A 119 -2.33 -17.31 5.77
C LYS A 119 -1.57 -17.20 7.09
N LYS A 120 -1.33 -15.98 7.53
CA LYS A 120 -0.53 -15.69 8.73
C LYS A 120 -0.79 -14.23 9.14
N PRO A 121 -0.85 -13.94 10.45
CA PRO A 121 -0.97 -12.56 10.92
C PRO A 121 0.14 -11.67 10.39
N PHE A 122 -0.18 -10.41 10.17
CA PHE A 122 0.76 -9.38 9.75
C PHE A 122 1.38 -8.68 10.95
N ASP A 123 2.65 -8.31 10.82
CA ASP A 123 3.39 -7.59 11.85
C ASP A 123 3.42 -6.08 11.59
N VAL A 124 3.53 -5.69 10.31
CA VAL A 124 3.60 -4.28 9.89
C VAL A 124 2.85 -4.08 8.57
N ILE A 125 2.18 -2.94 8.46
CA ILE A 125 1.50 -2.51 7.24
C ILE A 125 2.13 -1.21 6.76
N PHE A 126 2.57 -1.16 5.51
CA PHE A 126 3.08 0.02 4.85
C PHE A 126 2.06 0.58 3.87
N CYS A 127 1.93 1.89 3.86
CA CYS A 127 1.15 2.64 2.88
C CYS A 127 1.99 3.82 2.39
N GLY A 128 1.81 4.21 1.15
CA GLY A 128 2.32 5.48 0.66
C GLY A 128 1.70 6.66 1.40
N LYS A 129 2.40 7.79 1.43
CA LYS A 129 1.93 9.02 2.08
C LYS A 129 0.56 9.46 1.55
N GLN A 130 0.37 9.39 0.25
CA GLN A 130 -0.83 9.81 -0.48
C GLN A 130 -0.81 9.20 -1.88
N THR A 131 -1.79 9.50 -2.71
CA THR A 131 -1.78 9.14 -4.13
C THR A 131 -1.52 10.39 -4.99
N ASN A 132 -0.93 10.20 -6.17
CA ASN A 132 -0.68 11.31 -7.10
C ASN A 132 -1.95 11.83 -7.79
N ASP A 133 -3.06 11.09 -7.71
CA ASP A 133 -4.38 11.44 -8.21
C ASP A 133 -5.36 11.88 -7.11
N GLY A 134 -4.88 12.04 -5.87
CA GLY A 134 -5.67 12.45 -4.72
C GLY A 134 -4.81 12.92 -3.56
N GLU A 135 -5.25 13.98 -2.87
CA GLU A 135 -4.45 14.67 -1.84
C GLU A 135 -4.87 14.34 -0.40
N SER A 136 -5.87 13.46 -0.19
CA SER A 136 -6.40 13.25 1.16
C SER A 136 -5.36 12.71 2.15
N GLY A 137 -4.50 11.78 1.72
CA GLY A 137 -3.51 11.14 2.59
C GLY A 137 -4.08 10.42 3.81
N GLN A 138 -5.41 10.18 3.85
CA GLN A 138 -6.12 9.72 5.05
C GLN A 138 -6.29 8.19 5.13
N VAL A 139 -6.07 7.45 4.05
CA VAL A 139 -6.35 6.01 4.01
C VAL A 139 -5.53 5.25 5.04
N ALA A 140 -4.24 5.55 5.19
CA ALA A 140 -3.36 4.86 6.13
C ALA A 140 -3.81 5.05 7.59
N GLY A 141 -4.12 6.29 7.99
CA GLY A 141 -4.61 6.59 9.34
C GLY A 141 -5.96 5.95 9.63
N ALA A 142 -6.91 6.00 8.68
CA ALA A 142 -8.21 5.36 8.80
C ALA A 142 -8.10 3.83 8.88
N LEU A 143 -7.21 3.24 8.08
CA LEU A 143 -6.92 1.80 8.12
C LEU A 143 -6.39 1.38 9.50
N ALA A 144 -5.45 2.13 10.05
CA ALA A 144 -4.91 1.88 11.39
C ALA A 144 -5.99 1.96 12.47
N ALA A 145 -6.88 2.96 12.38
CA ALA A 145 -8.02 3.08 13.30
C ALA A 145 -8.97 1.88 13.21
N TRP A 146 -9.31 1.42 12.00
CA TRP A 146 -10.15 0.24 11.81
C TRP A 146 -9.51 -1.05 12.35
N LEU A 147 -8.20 -1.17 12.24
CA LEU A 147 -7.44 -2.33 12.75
C LEU A 147 -7.16 -2.24 14.25
N GLU A 148 -7.38 -1.06 14.86
CA GLU A 148 -6.98 -0.75 16.25
C GLU A 148 -5.45 -0.90 16.45
N TRP A 149 -4.70 -0.52 15.42
CA TRP A 149 -3.25 -0.59 15.40
C TRP A 149 -2.63 0.79 15.59
N PRO A 150 -1.49 0.90 16.28
CA PRO A 150 -0.74 2.15 16.31
C PRO A 150 -0.27 2.51 14.89
N SER A 151 -0.23 3.81 14.59
CA SER A 151 0.25 4.31 13.32
C SER A 151 1.27 5.43 13.48
N VAL A 152 2.21 5.47 12.55
CA VAL A 152 3.21 6.54 12.46
C VAL A 152 3.22 7.04 11.03
N ALA A 153 2.96 8.33 10.84
CA ALA A 153 2.98 8.98 9.53
C ALA A 153 4.30 9.71 9.27
N PHE A 154 4.57 10.01 8.00
CA PHE A 154 5.74 10.76 7.54
C PHE A 154 7.07 10.14 7.94
N ILE A 155 7.19 8.82 7.80
CA ILE A 155 8.42 8.10 8.08
C ILE A 155 9.47 8.45 7.01
N LYS A 156 10.63 8.89 7.48
CA LYS A 156 11.81 9.19 6.68
C LYS A 156 12.77 8.01 6.61
N LYS A 157 12.86 7.24 7.69
CA LYS A 157 13.80 6.12 7.81
C LYS A 157 13.34 5.12 8.86
N ILE A 158 13.69 3.85 8.65
CA ILE A 158 13.53 2.75 9.61
C ILE A 158 14.93 2.22 9.98
N PRO A 159 15.56 2.79 11.02
CA PRO A 159 16.90 2.36 11.43
C PRO A 159 16.95 0.92 11.94
N GLU A 160 15.89 0.49 12.60
CA GLU A 160 15.85 -0.79 13.30
C GLU A 160 14.44 -1.39 13.22
N ILE A 161 14.38 -2.67 12.92
CA ILE A 161 13.14 -3.46 12.95
C ILE A 161 13.46 -4.90 13.33
N ASP A 162 12.63 -5.49 14.17
CA ASP A 162 12.60 -6.91 14.50
C ASP A 162 11.17 -7.37 14.76
N ALA A 163 10.97 -8.60 15.19
CA ALA A 163 9.65 -9.16 15.46
C ALA A 163 8.91 -8.54 16.67
N GLN A 164 9.54 -7.67 17.44
CA GLN A 164 8.98 -7.07 18.66
C GLN A 164 8.86 -5.55 18.58
N LYS A 165 9.74 -4.89 17.84
CA LYS A 165 9.78 -3.44 17.74
C LYS A 165 10.17 -2.94 16.36
N ILE A 166 9.70 -1.75 16.07
CA ILE A 166 10.15 -0.95 14.94
C ILE A 166 10.55 0.43 15.44
N LYS A 167 11.75 0.87 15.07
CA LYS A 167 12.22 2.23 15.32
C LYS A 167 12.14 3.03 14.04
N VAL A 168 11.52 4.18 14.11
CA VAL A 168 11.29 5.05 12.94
C VAL A 168 11.79 6.47 13.21
N GLU A 169 12.31 7.10 12.17
CA GLU A 169 12.59 8.53 12.13
C GLU A 169 11.50 9.19 11.28
N ARG A 170 10.87 10.23 11.83
CA ARG A 170 9.82 10.99 11.13
C ARG A 170 10.40 12.28 10.55
N SER A 171 9.84 12.68 9.40
CA SER A 171 10.01 14.05 8.92
C SER A 171 9.03 14.95 9.66
N MET A 172 9.54 16.02 10.29
CA MET A 172 8.75 17.06 10.96
C MET A 172 8.86 18.35 10.16
N GLU A 173 7.96 19.30 10.40
CA GLU A 173 7.96 20.61 9.70
C GLU A 173 9.25 21.41 9.97
N ASP A 174 9.86 21.19 11.11
CA ASP A 174 11.08 21.88 11.54
C ASP A 174 12.40 21.12 11.21
N GLY A 175 12.34 20.04 10.42
CA GLY A 175 13.54 19.29 9.96
C GLY A 175 13.58 17.83 10.32
#